data_7a52ea8acd9f145ee449bc4c8764eb93
#
_entry.id   7a52ea8acd9f145ee449bc4c8764eb93
#
_cell.length_a   1.000
_cell.length_b   1.000
_cell.length_c   1.000
_cell.angle_alpha   90.00
_cell.angle_beta   90.00
_cell.angle_gamma   90.00
#
_symmetry.space_group_name_H-M   'P 1'
#
loop_
_entity.id
_entity.type
_entity.pdbx_description
1 polymer ?
#
loop_
_entity_poly.entity_id
_entity_poly.type
_entity_poly.pdbx_seq_one_letter_code
_entity_poly.pdbx_strand_id
1 'polypeptide(L)'
;MLKKLLLLTLLGTAFAAQAEAAAPSTYRDIARLRAMNQRAQGIRPAADGKSYTTLRGNAIERHSYTKDAPGELLFEWKNDKENRDIADYQFSPDGKLLLLSIGSEPIYRHSYTTDYYLKDADGLRPILTDLSDTRDASFSPDGRTIAFSSGNNLYLYDIVGDSVRPITTDGAWNRIINGTTDWVYEEECAFTKAYAFSPDGQKIAYLRFDESLVPVFEMMRYDGKLYNEAYSFKYPKAGDANSVVDLYVYDLKTGETERVDVGPDRGQYILCLLYTS
;
A
#
# COMPACT_ATOMS: atom_id res chain seq x y z
N MET A 1 31.47 -58.40 -19.52
CA MET A 1 30.04 -58.02 -19.64
C MET A 1 29.35 -57.82 -18.30
N LEU A 2 29.64 -58.59 -17.26
CA LEU A 2 28.92 -58.54 -15.94
C LEU A 2 29.16 -57.25 -15.15
N LYS A 3 30.37 -56.61 -15.23
CA LYS A 3 30.69 -55.35 -14.53
C LYS A 3 29.97 -54.12 -15.08
N LYS A 4 29.62 -54.09 -16.36
CA LYS A 4 28.85 -52.98 -16.97
C LYS A 4 27.37 -53.08 -16.65
N LEU A 5 26.86 -54.29 -16.42
CA LEU A 5 25.43 -54.45 -16.02
C LEU A 5 25.20 -54.06 -14.56
N LEU A 6 26.17 -54.30 -13.66
CA LEU A 6 26.08 -53.88 -12.26
C LEU A 6 26.13 -52.40 -12.08
N LEU A 7 26.87 -51.64 -12.96
CA LEU A 7 26.96 -50.18 -12.89
C LEU A 7 25.67 -49.51 -13.37
N LEU A 8 24.98 -50.09 -14.34
CA LEU A 8 23.68 -49.57 -14.82
C LEU A 8 22.54 -49.77 -13.82
N THR A 9 22.57 -50.88 -13.07
CA THR A 9 21.55 -51.16 -12.03
C THR A 9 21.76 -50.26 -10.80
N LEU A 10 23.00 -49.91 -10.42
CA LEU A 10 23.29 -48.97 -9.33
C LEU A 10 22.95 -47.53 -9.70
N LEU A 11 23.12 -47.08 -10.94
CA LEU A 11 22.68 -45.78 -11.41
C LEU A 11 21.14 -45.67 -11.51
N GLY A 12 20.46 -46.79 -11.88
CA GLY A 12 18.98 -46.82 -11.92
C GLY A 12 18.33 -46.71 -10.54
N THR A 13 18.95 -47.30 -9.51
CA THR A 13 18.44 -47.23 -8.14
C THR A 13 18.75 -45.91 -7.45
N ALA A 14 19.84 -45.20 -7.86
CA ALA A 14 20.14 -43.86 -7.34
C ALA A 14 19.20 -42.79 -7.89
N PHE A 15 18.65 -42.97 -9.12
CA PHE A 15 17.66 -42.06 -9.68
C PHE A 15 16.23 -42.29 -9.16
N ALA A 16 15.91 -43.53 -8.72
CA ALA A 16 14.59 -43.81 -8.14
C ALA A 16 14.44 -43.36 -6.68
N ALA A 17 15.54 -43.00 -6.00
CA ALA A 17 15.49 -42.54 -4.61
C ALA A 17 15.32 -41.00 -4.47
N GLN A 18 15.20 -40.24 -5.58
CA GLN A 18 14.98 -38.80 -5.58
C GLN A 18 13.56 -38.35 -5.92
N ALA A 19 12.65 -39.27 -6.09
CA ALA A 19 11.27 -38.95 -6.36
C ALA A 19 10.38 -39.55 -5.28
N GLU A 20 10.07 -38.80 -4.32
CA GLU A 20 8.78 -38.75 -3.61
C GLU A 20 8.98 -37.95 -2.31
N ALA A 21 9.03 -36.62 -2.45
CA ALA A 21 8.51 -35.83 -1.37
C ALA A 21 7.03 -36.20 -1.28
N ALA A 22 6.68 -37.04 -0.30
CA ALA A 22 5.29 -37.42 -0.06
C ALA A 22 4.42 -36.15 -0.10
N ALA A 23 3.37 -36.18 -0.92
CA ALA A 23 2.41 -35.07 -0.95
C ALA A 23 1.94 -34.78 0.49
N PRO A 24 1.79 -33.52 0.89
CA PRO A 24 1.37 -33.19 2.24
C PRO A 24 0.04 -33.87 2.55
N SER A 25 0.05 -34.77 3.53
CA SER A 25 -1.09 -35.65 3.83
C SER A 25 -2.10 -35.01 4.79
N THR A 26 -1.76 -33.85 5.39
CA THR A 26 -2.60 -33.22 6.39
C THR A 26 -2.70 -31.72 6.16
N TYR A 27 -3.78 -31.10 6.68
CA TYR A 27 -3.91 -29.63 6.71
C TYR A 27 -2.72 -28.93 7.41
N ARG A 28 -2.14 -29.57 8.43
CA ARG A 28 -0.94 -29.06 9.13
C ARG A 28 0.27 -29.00 8.22
N ASP A 29 0.47 -30.00 7.37
CA ASP A 29 1.58 -30.03 6.42
C ASP A 29 1.43 -28.93 5.36
N ILE A 30 0.21 -28.72 4.87
CA ILE A 30 -0.12 -27.64 3.93
C ILE A 30 0.10 -26.27 4.59
N ALA A 31 -0.35 -26.07 5.83
CA ALA A 31 -0.15 -24.84 6.56
C ALA A 31 1.35 -24.56 6.82
N ARG A 32 2.13 -25.61 7.15
CA ARG A 32 3.58 -25.52 7.35
C ARG A 32 4.32 -25.17 6.05
N LEU A 33 3.93 -25.78 4.93
CA LEU A 33 4.49 -25.42 3.61
C LEU A 33 4.17 -23.97 3.21
N ARG A 34 2.97 -23.48 3.51
CA ARG A 34 2.59 -22.08 3.29
C ARG A 34 3.42 -21.12 4.17
N ALA A 35 3.64 -21.49 5.44
CA ALA A 35 4.48 -20.70 6.34
C ALA A 35 5.97 -20.70 5.94
N MET A 36 6.45 -21.79 5.31
CA MET A 36 7.83 -21.87 4.80
C MET A 36 8.02 -21.11 3.46
N ASN A 37 6.96 -20.86 2.73
CA ASN A 37 7.01 -20.16 1.44
C ASN A 37 6.97 -18.63 1.68
N GLN A 38 8.03 -18.10 2.29
CA GLN A 38 8.21 -16.68 2.50
C GLN A 38 8.46 -16.02 1.13
N ARG A 39 7.40 -15.49 0.53
CA ARG A 39 7.53 -14.66 -0.66
C ARG A 39 8.18 -13.34 -0.25
N ALA A 40 9.15 -12.88 -1.02
CA ALA A 40 9.65 -11.52 -0.88
C ALA A 40 8.47 -10.56 -1.12
N GLN A 41 8.25 -9.67 -0.18
CA GLN A 41 7.22 -8.64 -0.24
C GLN A 41 7.89 -7.28 -0.43
N GLY A 42 7.10 -6.28 -0.84
CA GLY A 42 7.58 -4.91 -0.94
C GLY A 42 8.80 -4.75 -1.87
N ILE A 43 8.84 -5.50 -2.99
CA ILE A 43 9.95 -5.38 -3.96
C ILE A 43 9.87 -4.00 -4.61
N ARG A 44 10.95 -3.20 -4.47
CA ARG A 44 11.04 -1.86 -5.05
C ARG A 44 12.38 -1.64 -5.72
N PRO A 45 12.42 -1.09 -6.94
CA PRO A 45 13.67 -0.67 -7.55
C PRO A 45 14.30 0.45 -6.72
N ALA A 46 15.61 0.39 -6.54
CA ALA A 46 16.35 1.48 -5.92
C ALA A 46 16.68 2.57 -6.97
N ALA A 47 16.89 3.80 -6.50
CA ALA A 47 17.17 4.96 -7.36
C ALA A 47 18.48 4.80 -8.18
N ASP A 48 19.39 3.91 -7.78
CA ASP A 48 20.65 3.64 -8.47
C ASP A 48 20.49 2.85 -9.79
N GLY A 49 19.30 2.29 -10.04
CA GLY A 49 18.99 1.45 -11.21
C GLY A 49 19.78 0.13 -11.25
N LYS A 50 20.52 -0.23 -10.20
CA LYS A 50 21.40 -1.41 -10.13
C LYS A 50 20.98 -2.39 -9.02
N SER A 51 20.11 -1.95 -8.14
CA SER A 51 19.63 -2.71 -7.00
C SER A 51 18.14 -2.58 -6.81
N TYR A 52 17.59 -3.44 -5.98
CA TYR A 52 16.20 -3.40 -5.51
C TYR A 52 16.18 -3.66 -4.01
N THR A 53 15.10 -3.25 -3.37
CA THR A 53 14.87 -3.54 -1.96
C THR A 53 13.69 -4.49 -1.78
N THR A 54 13.68 -5.21 -0.67
CA THR A 54 12.60 -6.12 -0.27
C THR A 54 12.25 -5.92 1.19
N LEU A 55 11.03 -6.25 1.56
CA LEU A 55 10.60 -6.39 2.94
C LEU A 55 10.50 -7.88 3.28
N ARG A 56 11.25 -8.31 4.29
CA ARG A 56 11.20 -9.67 4.81
C ARG A 56 10.95 -9.63 6.32
N GLY A 57 9.72 -9.94 6.71
CA GLY A 57 9.29 -9.68 8.08
C GLY A 57 9.44 -8.18 8.39
N ASN A 58 10.22 -7.85 9.40
CA ASN A 58 10.49 -6.47 9.81
C ASN A 58 11.86 -5.92 9.32
N ALA A 59 12.49 -6.59 8.36
CA ALA A 59 13.77 -6.19 7.77
C ALA A 59 13.61 -5.70 6.34
N ILE A 60 14.22 -4.56 6.03
CA ILE A 60 14.34 -4.02 4.68
C ILE A 60 15.76 -4.31 4.20
N GLU A 61 15.88 -5.09 3.13
CA GLU A 61 17.14 -5.55 2.57
C GLU A 61 17.32 -5.01 1.15
N ARG A 62 18.57 -4.68 0.78
CA ARG A 62 18.98 -4.32 -0.57
C ARG A 62 19.61 -5.51 -1.27
N HIS A 63 19.23 -5.74 -2.51
CA HIS A 63 19.73 -6.80 -3.36
C HIS A 63 20.26 -6.23 -4.68
N SER A 64 21.29 -6.84 -5.23
CA SER A 64 21.80 -6.49 -6.57
C SER A 64 21.04 -7.24 -7.66
N TYR A 65 20.77 -6.60 -8.81
CA TYR A 65 20.21 -7.29 -9.96
C TYR A 65 21.20 -8.27 -10.63
N THR A 66 22.50 -8.08 -10.40
CA THR A 66 23.56 -8.81 -11.14
C THR A 66 24.43 -9.70 -10.27
N LYS A 67 24.31 -9.62 -8.95
CA LYS A 67 25.12 -10.42 -8.02
C LYS A 67 24.22 -11.34 -7.22
N ASP A 68 24.52 -12.63 -7.28
CA ASP A 68 23.89 -13.62 -6.39
C ASP A 68 24.65 -13.60 -5.04
N ALA A 69 24.18 -12.73 -4.15
CA ALA A 69 24.72 -12.52 -2.81
C ALA A 69 23.58 -12.28 -1.81
N PRO A 70 23.82 -12.57 -0.52
CA PRO A 70 22.89 -12.18 0.53
C PRO A 70 22.53 -10.69 0.46
N GLY A 71 21.29 -10.36 0.81
CA GLY A 71 20.86 -8.98 0.88
C GLY A 71 21.62 -8.18 1.94
N GLU A 72 21.88 -6.92 1.65
CA GLU A 72 22.41 -5.94 2.61
C GLU A 72 21.26 -5.44 3.47
N LEU A 73 21.34 -5.60 4.79
CA LEU A 73 20.35 -5.05 5.71
C LEU A 73 20.46 -3.52 5.74
N LEU A 74 19.38 -2.84 5.30
CA LEU A 74 19.28 -1.38 5.35
C LEU A 74 18.62 -0.88 6.62
N PHE A 75 17.58 -1.59 7.07
CA PHE A 75 16.80 -1.22 8.23
C PHE A 75 16.12 -2.45 8.83
N GLU A 76 16.00 -2.48 10.14
CA GLU A 76 15.23 -3.47 10.88
C GLU A 76 14.37 -2.77 11.93
N TRP A 77 13.04 -2.98 11.81
CA TRP A 77 12.11 -2.52 12.82
C TRP A 77 12.15 -3.45 14.02
N LYS A 78 12.50 -2.89 15.16
CA LYS A 78 12.38 -3.59 16.44
C LYS A 78 11.01 -3.26 16.98
N ASN A 79 10.17 -4.26 17.07
CA ASN A 79 8.79 -4.13 17.49
C ASN A 79 8.61 -3.11 18.62
N ASP A 80 7.57 -2.29 18.47
CA ASP A 80 7.16 -1.34 19.51
C ASP A 80 6.46 -2.08 20.68
N LYS A 81 5.94 -1.31 21.62
CA LYS A 81 5.24 -1.86 22.80
C LYS A 81 3.98 -2.66 22.43
N GLU A 82 3.40 -2.38 21.26
CA GLU A 82 2.19 -3.01 20.73
C GLU A 82 2.52 -4.20 19.83
N ASN A 83 3.81 -4.50 19.63
CA ASN A 83 4.30 -5.59 18.78
C ASN A 83 3.80 -5.51 17.33
N ARG A 84 3.75 -4.28 16.78
CA ARG A 84 3.31 -4.04 15.40
C ARG A 84 4.44 -4.25 14.41
N ASP A 85 4.09 -4.69 13.22
CA ASP A 85 5.02 -4.99 12.13
C ASP A 85 5.04 -3.86 11.08
N ILE A 86 6.07 -3.86 10.22
CA ILE A 86 6.10 -3.03 9.03
C ILE A 86 5.02 -3.55 8.05
N ALA A 87 4.00 -2.73 7.78
CA ALA A 87 3.01 -3.01 6.76
C ALA A 87 3.53 -2.65 5.35
N ASP A 88 4.23 -1.51 5.24
CA ASP A 88 4.81 -1.03 3.99
C ASP A 88 5.97 -0.05 4.24
N TYR A 89 6.74 0.27 3.17
CA TYR A 89 7.83 1.24 3.25
C TYR A 89 8.04 1.97 1.92
N GLN A 90 8.62 3.15 1.97
CA GLN A 90 9.00 3.93 0.80
C GLN A 90 10.26 4.73 1.06
N PHE A 91 11.21 4.73 0.11
CA PHE A 91 12.32 5.66 0.12
C PHE A 91 11.94 6.99 -0.55
N SER A 92 12.51 8.10 -0.07
CA SER A 92 12.44 9.37 -0.81
C SER A 92 13.12 9.24 -2.18
N PRO A 93 12.80 10.11 -3.16
CA PRO A 93 13.38 10.05 -4.49
C PRO A 93 14.92 10.08 -4.52
N ASP A 94 15.56 10.76 -3.56
CA ASP A 94 17.02 10.79 -3.40
C ASP A 94 17.58 9.65 -2.53
N GLY A 95 16.71 8.78 -2.01
CA GLY A 95 17.08 7.62 -1.19
C GLY A 95 17.57 7.92 0.22
N LYS A 96 17.47 9.18 0.69
CA LYS A 96 18.00 9.56 2.02
C LYS A 96 17.00 9.38 3.15
N LEU A 97 15.71 9.47 2.85
CA LEU A 97 14.64 9.30 3.82
C LEU A 97 13.96 7.95 3.58
N LEU A 98 13.51 7.33 4.67
CA LEU A 98 12.70 6.12 4.64
C LEU A 98 11.41 6.37 5.42
N LEU A 99 10.29 6.31 4.70
CA LEU A 99 8.95 6.34 5.26
C LEU A 99 8.50 4.92 5.53
N LEU A 100 8.07 4.65 6.75
CA LEU A 100 7.57 3.35 7.21
C LEU A 100 6.10 3.46 7.55
N SER A 101 5.32 2.47 7.13
CA SER A 101 3.95 2.22 7.59
C SER A 101 3.99 1.14 8.64
N ILE A 102 3.61 1.45 9.87
CA ILE A 102 3.71 0.55 11.03
C ILE A 102 2.32 0.16 11.52
N GLY A 103 2.08 -1.14 11.60
CA GLY A 103 0.75 -1.66 11.86
C GLY A 103 -0.20 -1.46 10.68
N SER A 104 -1.30 -2.18 10.67
CA SER A 104 -2.34 -2.02 9.66
C SER A 104 -3.69 -2.43 10.23
N GLU A 105 -4.64 -1.50 10.19
CA GLU A 105 -6.03 -1.77 10.52
C GLU A 105 -6.85 -1.76 9.22
N PRO A 106 -7.38 -2.89 8.77
CA PRO A 106 -8.05 -2.99 7.48
C PRO A 106 -9.35 -2.17 7.47
N ILE A 107 -9.60 -1.47 6.35
CA ILE A 107 -10.86 -0.77 6.07
C ILE A 107 -11.72 -1.68 5.18
N TYR A 108 -11.21 -2.03 4.00
CA TYR A 108 -11.79 -2.97 3.05
C TYR A 108 -10.75 -4.04 2.67
N ARG A 109 -10.76 -4.54 1.45
CA ARG A 109 -9.86 -5.61 1.00
C ARG A 109 -8.41 -5.16 0.87
N HIS A 110 -8.16 -3.95 0.39
CA HIS A 110 -6.85 -3.41 0.06
C HIS A 110 -6.46 -2.22 0.92
N SER A 111 -7.44 -1.39 1.30
CA SER A 111 -7.22 -0.21 2.12
C SER A 111 -7.08 -0.56 3.59
N TYR A 112 -6.17 0.15 4.25
CA TYR A 112 -5.92 0.06 5.68
C TYR A 112 -5.44 1.41 6.21
N THR A 113 -5.66 1.64 7.48
CA THR A 113 -5.02 2.73 8.21
C THR A 113 -3.72 2.25 8.85
N THR A 114 -2.76 3.14 9.03
CA THR A 114 -1.43 2.82 9.55
C THR A 114 -0.81 4.04 10.21
N ASP A 115 0.12 3.82 11.14
CA ASP A 115 0.97 4.87 11.68
C ASP A 115 2.20 5.05 10.82
N TYR A 116 2.64 6.30 10.63
CA TYR A 116 3.81 6.60 9.84
C TYR A 116 5.01 7.00 10.69
N TYR A 117 6.16 6.45 10.32
CA TYR A 117 7.45 6.79 10.89
C TYR A 117 8.39 7.24 9.78
N LEU A 118 9.15 8.29 10.05
CA LEU A 118 10.18 8.78 9.15
C LEU A 118 11.55 8.51 9.74
N LYS A 119 12.41 7.84 8.95
CA LYS A 119 13.83 7.66 9.26
C LYS A 119 14.66 8.56 8.35
N ASP A 120 15.53 9.33 8.96
CA ASP A 120 16.53 10.19 8.33
C ASP A 120 17.93 9.95 8.93
N ALA A 121 18.87 10.87 8.71
CA ALA A 121 20.23 10.80 9.28
C ALA A 121 20.26 10.95 10.81
N ASP A 122 19.30 11.68 11.36
CA ASP A 122 19.22 11.99 12.79
C ASP A 122 18.54 10.89 13.59
N GLY A 123 17.78 10.00 12.91
CA GLY A 123 17.15 8.87 13.57
C GLY A 123 15.82 8.46 12.99
N LEU A 124 15.02 7.82 13.83
CA LEU A 124 13.66 7.35 13.51
C LEU A 124 12.67 8.08 14.42
N ARG A 125 11.65 8.68 13.83
CA ARG A 125 10.59 9.39 14.57
C ARG A 125 9.20 9.12 14.00
N PRO A 126 8.16 9.06 14.85
CA PRO A 126 6.79 9.06 14.38
C PRO A 126 6.47 10.40 13.73
N ILE A 127 5.61 10.38 12.73
CA ILE A 127 5.03 11.55 12.08
C ILE A 127 3.51 11.41 12.04
N LEU A 128 2.78 12.53 11.84
CA LEU A 128 1.31 12.55 11.71
C LEU A 128 0.56 12.07 12.98
N THR A 129 1.18 12.19 14.14
CA THR A 129 0.66 11.63 15.42
C THR A 129 -0.62 12.31 15.90
N ASP A 130 -0.93 13.51 15.41
CA ASP A 130 -2.14 14.26 15.78
C ASP A 130 -3.36 13.92 14.91
N LEU A 131 -3.19 12.98 13.98
CA LEU A 131 -4.23 12.53 13.07
C LEU A 131 -4.53 11.05 13.29
N SER A 132 -5.80 10.69 13.16
CA SER A 132 -6.26 9.31 13.07
C SER A 132 -6.50 8.90 11.62
N ASP A 133 -6.62 7.60 11.38
CA ASP A 133 -7.02 7.04 10.09
C ASP A 133 -6.12 7.48 8.91
N THR A 134 -4.81 7.65 9.19
CA THR A 134 -3.84 8.02 8.16
C THR A 134 -3.57 6.86 7.21
N ARG A 135 -3.55 7.14 5.90
CA ARG A 135 -3.32 6.15 4.84
C ARG A 135 -2.76 6.74 3.56
N ASP A 136 -2.30 5.87 2.66
CA ASP A 136 -1.87 6.21 1.30
C ASP A 136 -0.77 7.27 1.22
N ALA A 137 0.13 7.38 2.22
CA ALA A 137 1.18 8.39 2.22
C ALA A 137 2.21 8.17 1.10
N SER A 138 2.66 9.27 0.48
CA SER A 138 3.74 9.22 -0.52
C SER A 138 4.55 10.52 -0.56
N PHE A 139 5.86 10.40 -0.84
CA PHE A 139 6.73 11.55 -1.03
C PHE A 139 6.37 12.36 -2.26
N SER A 140 6.57 13.68 -2.18
CA SER A 140 6.70 14.55 -3.35
C SER A 140 7.96 14.21 -4.15
N PRO A 141 8.04 14.57 -5.45
CA PRO A 141 9.21 14.30 -6.29
C PRO A 141 10.52 14.93 -5.78
N ASP A 142 10.45 16.01 -5.05
CA ASP A 142 11.61 16.66 -4.43
C ASP A 142 11.96 16.10 -3.03
N GLY A 143 11.14 15.18 -2.51
CA GLY A 143 11.34 14.55 -1.21
C GLY A 143 11.13 15.45 0.00
N ARG A 144 10.55 16.64 -0.15
CA ARG A 144 10.37 17.62 0.94
C ARG A 144 9.01 17.53 1.62
N THR A 145 8.05 16.96 0.94
CA THR A 145 6.66 16.88 1.39
C THR A 145 6.17 15.44 1.29
N ILE A 146 5.25 15.06 2.16
CA ILE A 146 4.49 13.83 2.06
C ILE A 146 3.02 14.19 1.92
N ALA A 147 2.36 13.70 0.86
CA ALA A 147 0.91 13.75 0.78
C ALA A 147 0.32 12.48 1.38
N PHE A 148 -0.83 12.59 2.03
CA PHE A 148 -1.52 11.46 2.68
C PHE A 148 -3.00 11.77 2.87
N SER A 149 -3.80 10.75 3.12
CA SER A 149 -5.22 10.91 3.43
C SER A 149 -5.52 10.60 4.90
N SER A 150 -6.46 11.33 5.48
CA SER A 150 -7.01 11.11 6.82
C SER A 150 -8.44 11.64 6.88
N GLY A 151 -9.38 10.92 7.49
CA GLY A 151 -10.77 11.34 7.64
C GLY A 151 -11.43 11.74 6.31
N ASN A 152 -11.14 11.01 5.21
CA ASN A 152 -11.60 11.29 3.85
C ASN A 152 -11.13 12.64 3.26
N ASN A 153 -10.09 13.25 3.84
CA ASN A 153 -9.45 14.45 3.33
C ASN A 153 -8.00 14.19 2.93
N LEU A 154 -7.52 14.98 1.97
CA LEU A 154 -6.15 14.99 1.51
C LEU A 154 -5.35 16.07 2.23
N TYR A 155 -4.14 15.72 2.68
CA TYR A 155 -3.24 16.56 3.45
C TYR A 155 -1.83 16.57 2.87
N LEU A 156 -1.06 17.57 3.27
CA LEU A 156 0.38 17.65 3.07
C LEU A 156 1.10 17.76 4.41
N TYR A 157 2.18 17.03 4.54
CA TYR A 157 3.14 17.14 5.65
C TYR A 157 4.45 17.70 5.13
N ASP A 158 4.87 18.85 5.65
CA ASP A 158 6.19 19.44 5.41
C ASP A 158 7.21 18.77 6.32
N ILE A 159 8.18 18.06 5.74
CA ILE A 159 9.15 17.25 6.48
C ILE A 159 10.11 18.14 7.30
N VAL A 160 10.49 19.29 6.76
CA VAL A 160 11.44 20.21 7.42
C VAL A 160 10.74 21.05 8.49
N GLY A 161 9.55 21.57 8.15
CA GLY A 161 8.75 22.38 9.06
C GLY A 161 7.99 21.59 10.11
N ASP A 162 7.99 20.26 10.03
CA ASP A 162 7.24 19.32 10.89
C ASP A 162 5.79 19.77 11.08
N SER A 163 5.12 20.07 9.97
CA SER A 163 3.79 20.67 9.99
C SER A 163 2.86 20.07 8.95
N VAL A 164 1.59 19.92 9.33
CA VAL A 164 0.52 19.38 8.49
C VAL A 164 -0.38 20.52 8.03
N ARG A 165 -0.77 20.51 6.76
CA ARG A 165 -1.81 21.38 6.21
C ARG A 165 -2.80 20.59 5.35
N PRO A 166 -4.12 20.89 5.43
CA PRO A 166 -5.10 20.26 4.58
C PRO A 166 -5.05 20.81 3.15
N ILE A 167 -5.28 19.95 2.16
CA ILE A 167 -5.65 20.32 0.79
C ILE A 167 -7.18 20.41 0.70
N THR A 168 -7.88 19.47 1.35
CA THR A 168 -9.34 19.42 1.37
C THR A 168 -9.87 19.38 2.79
N THR A 169 -11.12 19.84 2.99
CA THR A 169 -11.76 19.91 4.32
C THR A 169 -13.22 19.47 4.30
N ASP A 170 -13.73 19.02 3.14
CA ASP A 170 -15.14 18.63 2.96
C ASP A 170 -15.37 17.12 3.04
N GLY A 171 -14.29 16.35 3.31
CA GLY A 171 -14.35 14.90 3.48
C GLY A 171 -15.29 14.48 4.62
N ALA A 172 -16.13 13.49 4.36
CA ALA A 172 -17.08 12.97 5.32
C ALA A 172 -17.45 11.52 4.99
N TRP A 173 -17.51 10.68 6.02
CA TRP A 173 -17.89 9.28 5.89
C TRP A 173 -19.26 9.13 5.20
N ASN A 174 -19.36 8.20 4.26
CA ASN A 174 -20.55 7.93 3.47
C ASN A 174 -21.05 9.13 2.64
N ARG A 175 -20.20 10.10 2.33
CA ARG A 175 -20.55 11.28 1.54
C ARG A 175 -19.47 11.73 0.56
N ILE A 176 -18.34 12.19 1.07
CA ILE A 176 -17.27 12.79 0.26
C ILE A 176 -15.94 12.16 0.62
N ILE A 177 -15.21 11.74 -0.39
CA ILE A 177 -13.88 11.17 -0.24
C ILE A 177 -12.93 11.93 -1.15
N ASN A 178 -11.80 12.38 -0.62
CA ASN A 178 -10.77 13.12 -1.35
C ASN A 178 -9.42 12.39 -1.29
N GLY A 179 -8.80 12.14 -2.45
CA GLY A 179 -7.43 11.63 -2.54
C GLY A 179 -7.28 10.14 -2.21
N THR A 180 -8.36 9.46 -1.88
CA THR A 180 -8.45 8.00 -1.72
C THR A 180 -9.72 7.51 -2.37
N THR A 181 -9.90 6.21 -2.58
CA THR A 181 -11.03 5.68 -3.35
C THR A 181 -12.23 5.33 -2.48
N ASP A 182 -13.39 5.22 -3.14
CA ASP A 182 -14.57 4.57 -2.61
C ASP A 182 -14.45 3.04 -2.69
N TRP A 183 -15.46 2.33 -2.20
CA TRP A 183 -15.49 0.87 -2.20
C TRP A 183 -15.41 0.26 -3.60
N VAL A 184 -16.11 0.82 -4.60
CA VAL A 184 -16.15 0.28 -5.97
C VAL A 184 -14.80 0.38 -6.65
N TYR A 185 -14.13 1.52 -6.56
CA TYR A 185 -12.81 1.70 -7.16
C TYR A 185 -11.74 0.83 -6.48
N GLU A 186 -11.85 0.61 -5.18
CA GLU A 186 -10.96 -0.30 -4.48
C GLU A 186 -11.16 -1.75 -4.92
N GLU A 187 -12.38 -2.25 -4.93
CA GLU A 187 -12.69 -3.65 -5.22
C GLU A 187 -12.57 -4.01 -6.70
N GLU A 188 -13.05 -3.13 -7.59
CA GLU A 188 -13.15 -3.43 -9.01
C GLU A 188 -11.94 -2.91 -9.81
N CYS A 189 -11.28 -1.85 -9.34
CA CYS A 189 -10.17 -1.21 -10.04
C CYS A 189 -8.81 -1.42 -9.33
N ALA A 190 -8.81 -2.04 -8.15
CA ALA A 190 -7.64 -2.49 -7.40
C ALA A 190 -6.63 -1.38 -7.06
N PHE A 191 -7.08 -0.17 -6.74
CA PHE A 191 -6.24 0.89 -6.18
C PHE A 191 -6.95 1.63 -5.04
N THR A 192 -6.17 2.20 -4.11
CA THR A 192 -6.65 2.95 -2.95
C THR A 192 -6.25 4.41 -3.00
N LYS A 193 -5.03 4.69 -3.44
CA LYS A 193 -4.49 6.05 -3.54
C LYS A 193 -4.99 6.76 -4.80
N ALA A 194 -5.82 7.78 -4.63
CA ALA A 194 -6.47 8.54 -5.69
C ALA A 194 -5.89 9.97 -5.83
N TYR A 195 -4.58 10.13 -5.71
CA TYR A 195 -3.87 11.38 -5.96
C TYR A 195 -2.48 11.13 -6.55
N ALA A 196 -1.92 12.13 -7.24
CA ALA A 196 -0.56 12.11 -7.78
C ALA A 196 0.04 13.52 -7.79
N PHE A 197 1.33 13.61 -7.45
CA PHE A 197 2.11 14.84 -7.65
C PHE A 197 2.44 15.04 -9.14
N SER A 198 2.53 16.30 -9.57
CA SER A 198 3.18 16.64 -10.83
C SER A 198 4.67 16.30 -10.77
N PRO A 199 5.34 15.98 -11.90
CA PRO A 199 6.77 15.61 -11.91
C PRO A 199 7.69 16.69 -11.33
N ASP A 200 7.30 17.96 -11.43
CA ASP A 200 8.03 19.11 -10.86
C ASP A 200 7.70 19.34 -9.38
N GLY A 201 6.77 18.55 -8.80
CA GLY A 201 6.36 18.67 -7.41
C GLY A 201 5.57 19.93 -7.05
N GLN A 202 5.13 20.73 -8.06
CA GLN A 202 4.44 22.00 -7.78
C GLN A 202 2.92 21.85 -7.66
N LYS A 203 2.37 20.75 -8.17
CA LYS A 203 0.94 20.49 -8.15
C LYS A 203 0.63 19.09 -7.66
N ILE A 204 -0.60 18.91 -7.20
CA ILE A 204 -1.14 17.60 -6.88
C ILE A 204 -2.53 17.47 -7.51
N ALA A 205 -2.71 16.43 -8.32
CA ALA A 205 -4.02 16.05 -8.83
C ALA A 205 -4.65 15.05 -7.88
N TYR A 206 -5.96 15.14 -7.68
CA TYR A 206 -6.68 14.17 -6.87
C TYR A 206 -8.10 13.95 -7.37
N LEU A 207 -8.61 12.74 -7.17
CA LEU A 207 -10.01 12.41 -7.36
C LEU A 207 -10.81 12.75 -6.12
N ARG A 208 -11.99 13.30 -6.35
CA ARG A 208 -13.02 13.54 -5.34
C ARG A 208 -14.25 12.74 -5.69
N PHE A 209 -14.65 11.88 -4.78
CA PHE A 209 -15.81 11.01 -4.91
C PHE A 209 -16.97 11.61 -4.12
N ASP A 210 -18.10 11.82 -4.78
CA ASP A 210 -19.36 12.13 -4.12
C ASP A 210 -20.24 10.87 -4.16
N GLU A 211 -20.27 10.16 -3.04
CA GLU A 211 -21.04 8.93 -2.85
C GLU A 211 -22.40 9.18 -2.18
N SER A 212 -22.87 10.43 -2.18
CA SER A 212 -24.14 10.80 -1.55
C SER A 212 -25.35 10.03 -2.08
N LEU A 213 -25.34 9.72 -3.39
CA LEU A 213 -26.41 8.96 -4.05
C LEU A 213 -26.20 7.45 -4.03
N VAL A 214 -25.04 6.97 -3.60
CA VAL A 214 -24.78 5.53 -3.49
C VAL A 214 -25.57 4.97 -2.31
N PRO A 215 -26.28 3.84 -2.47
CA PRO A 215 -27.01 3.22 -1.36
C PRO A 215 -26.10 2.79 -0.20
N VAL A 216 -26.63 2.87 0.99
CA VAL A 216 -25.95 2.35 2.19
C VAL A 216 -26.26 0.87 2.34
N PHE A 217 -25.22 0.08 2.53
CA PHE A 217 -25.31 -1.31 2.93
C PHE A 217 -24.94 -1.45 4.41
N GLU A 218 -25.72 -2.20 5.14
CA GLU A 218 -25.48 -2.48 6.55
C GLU A 218 -25.22 -3.96 6.78
N MET A 219 -24.17 -4.25 7.53
CA MET A 219 -23.84 -5.61 7.95
C MET A 219 -23.46 -5.65 9.43
N MET A 220 -23.56 -6.82 10.03
CA MET A 220 -23.14 -7.01 11.43
C MET A 220 -21.66 -7.41 11.49
N ARG A 221 -20.89 -6.72 12.32
CA ARG A 221 -19.52 -7.11 12.68
C ARG A 221 -19.52 -8.05 13.87
N TYR A 222 -18.75 -9.13 13.75
CA TYR A 222 -18.61 -10.17 14.77
C TYR A 222 -17.17 -10.17 15.30
N ASP A 223 -16.82 -9.14 16.05
CA ASP A 223 -15.46 -8.89 16.53
C ASP A 223 -15.16 -9.60 17.87
N GLY A 224 -15.87 -10.70 18.19
CA GLY A 224 -15.72 -11.45 19.43
C GLY A 224 -16.35 -10.76 20.66
N LYS A 225 -17.08 -9.65 20.46
CA LYS A 225 -17.82 -8.96 21.51
C LYS A 225 -19.13 -9.71 21.85
N LEU A 226 -19.64 -9.51 23.06
CA LEU A 226 -20.90 -10.12 23.49
C LEU A 226 -22.10 -9.65 22.64
N TYR A 227 -22.09 -8.39 22.23
CA TYR A 227 -23.08 -7.80 21.34
C TYR A 227 -22.40 -7.36 20.06
N ASN A 228 -23.01 -7.74 18.92
CA ASN A 228 -22.54 -7.36 17.60
C ASN A 228 -22.81 -5.86 17.34
N GLU A 229 -21.98 -5.25 16.51
CA GLU A 229 -22.14 -3.85 16.09
C GLU A 229 -22.54 -3.80 14.61
N ALA A 230 -23.46 -2.89 14.27
CA ALA A 230 -23.78 -2.59 12.88
C ALA A 230 -22.63 -1.81 12.25
N TYR A 231 -22.27 -2.20 11.03
CA TYR A 231 -21.28 -1.50 10.19
C TYR A 231 -21.94 -1.10 8.89
N SER A 232 -22.02 0.19 8.64
CA SER A 232 -22.70 0.76 7.47
C SER A 232 -21.69 1.44 6.56
N PHE A 233 -21.71 1.13 5.26
CA PHE A 233 -20.86 1.73 4.24
C PHE A 233 -21.60 1.82 2.91
N LYS A 234 -21.08 2.61 1.99
CA LYS A 234 -21.64 2.76 0.64
C LYS A 234 -21.30 1.55 -0.21
N TYR A 235 -22.33 0.91 -0.76
CA TYR A 235 -22.19 -0.29 -1.57
C TYR A 235 -23.29 -0.34 -2.62
N PRO A 236 -22.99 -0.02 -3.89
CA PRO A 236 -23.98 -0.09 -4.96
C PRO A 236 -24.17 -1.54 -5.39
N LYS A 237 -25.41 -1.97 -5.52
CA LYS A 237 -25.76 -3.20 -6.23
C LYS A 237 -25.90 -2.94 -7.72
N ALA A 238 -25.94 -3.99 -8.53
CA ALA A 238 -26.13 -3.87 -9.96
C ALA A 238 -27.38 -3.05 -10.29
N GLY A 239 -27.20 -1.95 -11.02
CA GLY A 239 -28.25 -1.00 -11.37
C GLY A 239 -28.42 0.19 -10.43
N ASP A 240 -27.75 0.20 -9.27
CA ASP A 240 -27.72 1.36 -8.38
C ASP A 240 -26.77 2.45 -8.88
N ALA A 241 -26.91 3.66 -8.32
CA ALA A 241 -26.00 4.76 -8.60
C ALA A 241 -24.61 4.50 -8.02
N ASN A 242 -23.57 4.78 -8.80
CA ASN A 242 -22.19 4.87 -8.35
C ASN A 242 -21.86 6.28 -7.85
N SER A 243 -20.69 6.42 -7.21
CA SER A 243 -20.15 7.74 -6.90
C SER A 243 -19.96 8.59 -8.13
N VAL A 244 -20.23 9.88 -7.99
CA VAL A 244 -19.85 10.87 -8.99
C VAL A 244 -18.39 11.28 -8.71
N VAL A 245 -17.52 11.11 -9.73
CA VAL A 245 -16.08 11.34 -9.57
C VAL A 245 -15.65 12.58 -10.34
N ASP A 246 -15.00 13.49 -9.65
CA ASP A 246 -14.40 14.69 -10.21
C ASP A 246 -12.87 14.67 -10.02
N LEU A 247 -12.18 15.28 -10.99
CA LEU A 247 -10.73 15.50 -10.93
C LEU A 247 -10.44 16.95 -10.56
N TYR A 248 -9.57 17.13 -9.58
CA TYR A 248 -9.08 18.44 -9.15
C TYR A 248 -7.57 18.51 -9.22
N VAL A 249 -7.05 19.70 -9.42
CA VAL A 249 -5.61 20.03 -9.33
C VAL A 249 -5.43 21.15 -8.31
N TYR A 250 -4.62 20.86 -7.31
CA TYR A 250 -4.21 21.82 -6.29
C TYR A 250 -2.79 22.33 -6.59
N ASP A 251 -2.61 23.64 -6.59
CA ASP A 251 -1.31 24.28 -6.74
C ASP A 251 -0.67 24.51 -5.36
N LEU A 252 0.51 23.90 -5.13
CA LEU A 252 1.16 23.92 -3.81
C LEU A 252 1.67 25.31 -3.43
N LYS A 253 1.94 26.15 -4.42
CA LYS A 253 2.48 27.51 -4.21
C LYS A 253 1.37 28.53 -3.91
N THR A 254 0.28 28.49 -4.67
CA THR A 254 -0.82 29.46 -4.52
C THR A 254 -1.86 29.00 -3.51
N GLY A 255 -1.97 27.69 -3.28
CA GLY A 255 -3.03 27.09 -2.47
C GLY A 255 -4.38 27.05 -3.18
N GLU A 256 -4.43 27.33 -4.47
CA GLU A 256 -5.66 27.30 -5.26
C GLU A 256 -5.96 25.90 -5.77
N THR A 257 -7.24 25.60 -5.87
CA THR A 257 -7.75 24.33 -6.42
C THR A 257 -8.59 24.60 -7.66
N GLU A 258 -8.28 23.92 -8.74
CA GLU A 258 -9.03 23.97 -9.98
C GLU A 258 -9.68 22.60 -10.27
N ARG A 259 -10.96 22.63 -10.68
CA ARG A 259 -11.62 21.43 -11.17
C ARG A 259 -11.29 21.24 -12.66
N VAL A 260 -10.82 20.06 -13.00
CA VAL A 260 -10.53 19.68 -14.40
C VAL A 260 -11.82 19.26 -15.09
N ASP A 261 -12.05 19.74 -16.30
CA ASP A 261 -13.15 19.24 -17.12
C ASP A 261 -12.82 17.85 -17.67
N VAL A 262 -13.53 16.87 -17.16
CA VAL A 262 -13.41 15.45 -17.59
C VAL A 262 -14.54 15.04 -18.53
N GLY A 263 -15.31 16.02 -19.04
CA GLY A 263 -16.44 15.79 -19.94
C GLY A 263 -17.79 15.71 -19.21
N PRO A 264 -18.89 15.61 -19.99
CA PRO A 264 -20.24 15.66 -19.47
C PRO A 264 -20.74 14.35 -18.85
N ASP A 265 -20.10 13.22 -19.14
CA ASP A 265 -20.52 11.92 -18.62
C ASP A 265 -20.15 11.79 -17.15
N ARG A 266 -21.15 11.86 -16.29
CA ARG A 266 -20.98 11.74 -14.83
C ARG A 266 -20.92 10.30 -14.34
N GLY A 267 -21.21 9.33 -15.21
CA GLY A 267 -21.14 7.90 -14.93
C GLY A 267 -19.82 7.24 -15.31
N GLN A 268 -18.88 8.00 -15.87
CA GLN A 268 -17.59 7.47 -16.31
C GLN A 268 -16.70 7.09 -15.11
N TYR A 269 -15.82 6.10 -15.33
CA TYR A 269 -14.77 5.73 -14.39
C TYR A 269 -13.45 6.44 -14.75
N ILE A 270 -12.76 7.00 -13.76
CA ILE A 270 -11.43 7.60 -13.89
C ILE A 270 -10.44 6.68 -13.20
N LEU A 271 -9.84 5.75 -13.95
CA LEU A 271 -9.06 4.63 -13.40
C LEU A 271 -7.59 4.93 -13.14
N CYS A 272 -7.07 6.04 -13.62
CA CYS A 272 -5.65 6.36 -13.49
C CYS A 272 -5.42 7.86 -13.44
N LEU A 273 -4.57 8.28 -12.51
CA LEU A 273 -4.00 9.61 -12.44
C LEU A 273 -2.51 9.52 -12.73
N LEU A 274 -2.10 9.99 -13.92
CA LEU A 274 -0.71 10.17 -14.29
C LEU A 274 -0.51 11.61 -14.74
N TYR A 275 0.48 12.28 -14.13
CA TYR A 275 1.01 13.50 -14.69
C TYR A 275 2.01 13.15 -15.78
N THR A 276 1.73 13.56 -17.00
CA THR A 276 2.71 13.59 -18.08
C THR A 276 3.24 15.01 -18.20
N SER A 277 4.54 15.14 -18.36
CA SER A 277 5.22 16.44 -18.57
C SER A 277 4.82 17.05 -19.89
#